data_7b2bb1b2017760ca2ea05c1bb7ad7ae9
#
_entry.id   7b2bb1b2017760ca2ea05c1bb7ad7ae9
#
_cell.length_a   1.000
_cell.length_b   1.000
_cell.length_c   1.000
_cell.angle_alpha   90.00
_cell.angle_beta   90.00
_cell.angle_gamma   90.00
#
_symmetry.space_group_name_H-M   'P 1'
#
loop_
_entity.id
_entity.type
_entity.pdbx_description
1 polymer ?
#
loop_
_entity_poly.entity_id
_entity_poly.type
_entity_poly.pdbx_seq_one_letter_code
_entity_poly.pdbx_strand_id
1 'polypeptide(L)'
;MKLRTILALTALVGLTSTLAAEQKPLRVLIVAGGCCHDYATQKEVLKKGIEARVNAVVEVVYDPTKSTKPLFELFKSPDWGKNFDVVVHDECAADITDQAYVANIVNAHKNGLPAVNLHCAMHSYRWGNYRTAVKAGDDNASWYEMLGLQSTGHGPQQPIAITFTDKSHPVTTGLADWTTVNEELYNNVQVLTAKTLATGNQKIPEKKDKKGKVTPASEANAIVAWTNEFGPKKTRIFSTTIGHNNATVEDARYLDLVGRAVLWSAGKLEADGKPSAGFGK
;
A
#
# COMPACT_ATOMS: atom_id res chain seq x y z
N MET A 1 -55.93 41.47 49.60
CA MET A 1 -55.55 40.17 48.98
C MET A 1 -55.00 40.48 47.59
N LYS A 2 -53.68 40.40 47.39
CA LYS A 2 -53.05 40.69 46.08
C LYS A 2 -52.70 39.36 45.40
N LEU A 3 -53.37 39.06 44.31
CA LEU A 3 -53.15 37.87 43.50
C LEU A 3 -51.85 38.06 42.69
N ARG A 4 -50.86 37.19 42.86
CA ARG A 4 -49.63 37.16 42.03
C ARG A 4 -49.80 36.14 40.94
N THR A 5 -49.86 36.59 39.71
CA THR A 5 -49.84 35.75 38.51
C THR A 5 -48.40 35.34 38.22
N ILE A 6 -48.14 34.04 38.27
CA ILE A 6 -46.82 33.45 37.86
C ILE A 6 -46.93 33.12 36.37
N LEU A 7 -46.13 33.80 35.55
CA LEU A 7 -45.96 33.46 34.13
C LEU A 7 -44.88 32.37 34.04
N ALA A 8 -45.28 31.17 33.63
CA ALA A 8 -44.35 30.08 33.30
C ALA A 8 -43.83 30.28 31.86
N LEU A 9 -42.55 30.54 31.74
CA LEU A 9 -41.86 30.64 30.44
C LEU A 9 -41.36 29.23 30.03
N THR A 10 -42.07 28.55 29.12
CA THR A 10 -41.63 27.27 28.52
C THR A 10 -40.59 27.57 27.44
N ALA A 11 -39.32 27.28 27.72
CA ALA A 11 -38.25 27.30 26.75
C ALA A 11 -38.34 26.07 25.82
N LEU A 12 -38.69 26.29 24.57
CA LEU A 12 -38.67 25.26 23.51
C LEU A 12 -37.21 25.09 23.06
N VAL A 13 -36.55 24.03 23.52
CA VAL A 13 -35.21 23.65 23.01
C VAL A 13 -35.40 22.95 21.66
N GLY A 14 -35.19 23.70 20.58
CA GLY A 14 -35.18 23.17 19.23
C GLY A 14 -33.93 22.28 19.03
N LEU A 15 -34.08 20.95 18.94
CA LEU A 15 -33.07 20.04 18.43
C LEU A 15 -32.87 20.31 16.93
N THR A 16 -31.89 21.13 16.60
CA THR A 16 -31.40 21.18 15.22
C THR A 16 -30.53 19.94 14.96
N SER A 17 -31.10 18.90 14.41
CA SER A 17 -30.36 17.78 13.80
C SER A 17 -29.63 18.33 12.56
N THR A 18 -28.35 18.62 12.70
CA THR A 18 -27.47 18.85 11.55
C THR A 18 -27.34 17.52 10.81
N LEU A 19 -28.07 17.39 9.69
CA LEU A 19 -27.80 16.33 8.71
C LEU A 19 -26.34 16.50 8.26
N ALA A 20 -25.46 15.66 8.76
CA ALA A 20 -24.10 15.59 8.23
C ALA A 20 -24.20 15.27 6.74
N ALA A 21 -23.66 16.15 5.89
CA ALA A 21 -23.63 15.90 4.45
C ALA A 21 -22.91 14.55 4.20
N GLU A 22 -23.52 13.68 3.43
CA GLU A 22 -22.95 12.39 3.09
C GLU A 22 -21.59 12.62 2.39
N GLN A 23 -20.52 12.03 2.94
CA GLN A 23 -19.18 12.20 2.38
C GLN A 23 -19.10 11.45 1.05
N LYS A 24 -18.59 12.12 0.02
CA LYS A 24 -18.32 11.48 -1.26
C LYS A 24 -17.29 10.37 -1.05
N PRO A 25 -17.51 9.18 -1.64
CA PRO A 25 -16.55 8.09 -1.55
C PRO A 25 -15.21 8.48 -2.19
N LEU A 26 -14.12 7.95 -1.65
CA LEU A 26 -12.80 8.05 -2.30
C LEU A 26 -12.82 7.31 -3.64
N ARG A 27 -12.20 7.86 -4.65
CA ARG A 27 -11.97 7.21 -5.94
C ARG A 27 -10.59 6.54 -5.89
N VAL A 28 -10.59 5.22 -5.78
CA VAL A 28 -9.39 4.42 -5.68
C VAL A 28 -9.18 3.67 -6.99
N LEU A 29 -7.99 3.77 -7.56
CA LEU A 29 -7.57 2.96 -8.70
C LEU A 29 -6.72 1.80 -8.21
N ILE A 30 -7.02 0.58 -8.61
CA ILE A 30 -6.10 -0.56 -8.52
C ILE A 30 -5.53 -0.80 -9.92
N VAL A 31 -4.20 -0.78 -10.03
CA VAL A 31 -3.49 -1.26 -11.22
C VAL A 31 -2.91 -2.62 -10.86
N ALA A 32 -3.29 -3.66 -11.60
CA ALA A 32 -2.89 -5.03 -11.30
C ALA A 32 -2.52 -5.80 -12.56
N GLY A 33 -1.59 -6.74 -12.45
CA GLY A 33 -1.22 -7.59 -13.59
C GLY A 33 0.27 -7.78 -13.75
N GLY A 34 0.63 -8.43 -14.84
CA GLY A 34 2.01 -8.85 -15.09
C GLY A 34 2.28 -10.30 -14.66
N CYS A 35 3.55 -10.67 -14.46
CA CYS A 35 3.94 -12.03 -14.14
C CYS A 35 3.77 -12.38 -12.66
N CYS A 36 3.91 -13.68 -12.42
CA CYS A 36 4.38 -14.25 -11.16
C CYS A 36 3.32 -14.45 -10.07
N HIS A 37 2.17 -13.78 -10.13
CA HIS A 37 1.11 -13.84 -9.13
C HIS A 37 -0.27 -14.09 -9.77
N ASP A 38 -1.25 -14.42 -8.94
CA ASP A 38 -2.65 -14.60 -9.36
C ASP A 38 -3.42 -13.28 -9.28
N TYR A 39 -2.99 -12.29 -10.05
CA TYR A 39 -3.64 -10.97 -10.11
C TYR A 39 -5.11 -11.03 -10.52
N ALA A 40 -5.51 -12.06 -11.26
CA ALA A 40 -6.92 -12.25 -11.63
C ALA A 40 -7.81 -12.41 -10.39
N THR A 41 -7.34 -13.12 -9.36
CA THR A 41 -8.02 -13.27 -8.07
C THR A 41 -7.71 -12.10 -7.14
N GLN A 42 -6.43 -11.71 -7.02
CA GLN A 42 -6.00 -10.71 -6.04
C GLN A 42 -6.68 -9.35 -6.25
N LYS A 43 -6.83 -8.89 -7.50
CA LYS A 43 -7.52 -7.63 -7.80
C LYS A 43 -8.97 -7.59 -7.30
N GLU A 44 -9.68 -8.72 -7.35
CA GLU A 44 -11.06 -8.82 -6.87
C GLU A 44 -11.13 -8.84 -5.33
N VAL A 45 -10.18 -9.54 -4.70
CA VAL A 45 -10.06 -9.58 -3.24
C VAL A 45 -9.73 -8.19 -2.70
N LEU A 46 -8.74 -7.52 -3.29
CA LEU A 46 -8.33 -6.17 -2.91
C LEU A 46 -9.48 -5.16 -3.10
N LYS A 47 -10.15 -5.19 -4.26
CA LYS A 47 -11.31 -4.32 -4.51
C LYS A 47 -12.37 -4.50 -3.43
N LYS A 48 -12.85 -5.73 -3.20
CA LYS A 48 -13.87 -6.03 -2.20
C LYS A 48 -13.39 -5.70 -0.78
N GLY A 49 -12.12 -6.02 -0.49
CA GLY A 49 -11.50 -5.78 0.80
C GLY A 49 -11.40 -4.29 1.16
N ILE A 50 -11.04 -3.44 0.20
CA ILE A 50 -11.00 -1.99 0.36
C ILE A 50 -12.42 -1.44 0.49
N GLU A 51 -13.34 -1.78 -0.40
CA GLU A 51 -14.73 -1.29 -0.38
C GLU A 51 -15.51 -1.72 0.87
N ALA A 52 -15.11 -2.82 1.52
CA ALA A 52 -15.69 -3.27 2.78
C ALA A 52 -15.20 -2.49 4.01
N ARG A 53 -14.09 -1.75 3.91
CA ARG A 53 -13.41 -1.05 5.03
C ARG A 53 -13.42 0.46 4.88
N VAL A 54 -13.44 0.91 3.63
CA VAL A 54 -13.28 2.31 3.24
C VAL A 54 -14.51 2.74 2.46
N ASN A 55 -15.03 3.92 2.74
CA ASN A 55 -16.02 4.55 1.88
C ASN A 55 -15.33 4.96 0.58
N ALA A 56 -15.24 4.02 -0.36
CA ALA A 56 -14.54 4.17 -1.63
C ALA A 56 -15.33 3.52 -2.77
N VAL A 57 -15.10 4.02 -3.97
CA VAL A 57 -15.40 3.37 -5.24
C VAL A 57 -14.07 2.95 -5.84
N VAL A 58 -13.88 1.65 -6.03
CA VAL A 58 -12.63 1.08 -6.52
C VAL A 58 -12.77 0.72 -7.99
N GLU A 59 -11.97 1.38 -8.82
CA GLU A 59 -11.79 1.04 -10.24
C GLU A 59 -10.56 0.14 -10.39
N VAL A 60 -10.61 -0.80 -11.33
CA VAL A 60 -9.52 -1.76 -11.56
C VAL A 60 -9.08 -1.68 -13.01
N VAL A 61 -7.78 -1.47 -13.23
CA VAL A 61 -7.11 -1.63 -14.51
C VAL A 61 -6.23 -2.86 -14.42
N TYR A 62 -6.48 -3.84 -15.29
CA TYR A 62 -5.87 -5.16 -15.21
C TYR A 62 -5.23 -5.61 -16.51
N ASP A 63 -3.97 -6.05 -16.46
CA ASP A 63 -3.28 -6.72 -17.56
C ASP A 63 -3.23 -8.23 -17.33
N PRO A 64 -3.89 -9.05 -18.18
CA PRO A 64 -3.95 -10.51 -18.03
C PRO A 64 -2.77 -11.25 -18.66
N THR A 65 -1.80 -10.56 -19.24
CA THR A 65 -0.80 -11.18 -20.15
C THR A 65 0.22 -12.08 -19.44
N LYS A 66 0.32 -12.02 -18.12
CA LYS A 66 1.35 -12.74 -17.32
C LYS A 66 2.79 -12.44 -17.80
N SER A 67 2.99 -11.28 -18.40
CA SER A 67 4.27 -10.79 -18.89
C SER A 67 5.02 -10.03 -17.80
N THR A 68 6.35 -10.02 -17.85
CA THR A 68 7.17 -9.06 -17.08
C THR A 68 7.13 -7.65 -17.67
N LYS A 69 6.40 -7.47 -18.80
CA LYS A 69 6.24 -6.18 -19.49
C LYS A 69 4.75 -5.83 -19.70
N PRO A 70 3.91 -5.84 -18.65
CA PRO A 70 2.53 -5.41 -18.79
C PRO A 70 2.51 -3.91 -19.15
N LEU A 71 1.71 -3.53 -20.14
CA LEU A 71 1.54 -2.14 -20.55
C LEU A 71 0.13 -1.68 -20.23
N PHE A 72 0.01 -0.71 -19.37
CA PHE A 72 -1.27 -0.10 -19.02
C PHE A 72 -1.46 1.19 -19.83
N GLU A 73 -2.45 1.20 -20.72
CA GLU A 73 -2.70 2.31 -21.65
C GLU A 73 -2.87 3.66 -20.92
N LEU A 74 -3.46 3.64 -19.72
CA LEU A 74 -3.65 4.87 -18.94
C LEU A 74 -2.32 5.57 -18.65
N PHE A 75 -1.23 4.86 -18.40
CA PHE A 75 0.07 5.45 -18.06
C PHE A 75 0.78 6.14 -19.24
N LYS A 76 0.27 5.97 -20.45
CA LYS A 76 0.76 6.73 -21.63
C LYS A 76 0.37 8.21 -21.55
N SER A 77 -0.66 8.55 -20.78
CA SER A 77 -1.08 9.94 -20.57
C SER A 77 -0.41 10.53 -19.33
N PRO A 78 0.15 11.74 -19.37
CA PRO A 78 0.67 12.40 -18.17
C PRO A 78 -0.43 12.76 -17.14
N ASP A 79 -1.67 12.77 -17.58
CA ASP A 79 -2.85 13.16 -16.79
C ASP A 79 -3.62 11.97 -16.21
N TRP A 80 -3.08 10.76 -16.29
CA TRP A 80 -3.76 9.52 -15.98
C TRP A 80 -4.37 9.47 -14.56
N GLY A 81 -3.75 10.14 -13.61
CA GLY A 81 -4.14 10.10 -12.20
C GLY A 81 -5.20 11.13 -11.78
N LYS A 82 -5.61 12.07 -12.66
CA LYS A 82 -6.47 13.22 -12.31
C LYS A 82 -7.82 12.85 -11.69
N ASN A 83 -8.32 11.66 -11.97
CA ASN A 83 -9.63 11.23 -11.51
C ASN A 83 -9.60 10.40 -10.23
N PHE A 84 -8.44 10.18 -9.63
CA PHE A 84 -8.27 9.31 -8.47
C PHE A 84 -7.74 10.06 -7.27
N ASP A 85 -8.17 9.63 -6.08
CA ASP A 85 -7.73 10.18 -4.81
C ASP A 85 -6.57 9.35 -4.23
N VAL A 86 -6.47 8.06 -4.59
CA VAL A 86 -5.38 7.13 -4.23
C VAL A 86 -5.23 6.09 -5.34
N VAL A 87 -3.99 5.67 -5.59
CA VAL A 87 -3.68 4.53 -6.48
C VAL A 87 -3.08 3.38 -5.67
N VAL A 88 -3.54 2.18 -5.94
CA VAL A 88 -2.96 0.93 -5.43
C VAL A 88 -2.21 0.27 -6.58
N HIS A 89 -0.89 0.22 -6.46
CA HIS A 89 0.00 -0.49 -7.38
C HIS A 89 0.15 -1.93 -6.91
N ASP A 90 -0.40 -2.86 -7.70
CA ASP A 90 -0.34 -4.31 -7.50
C ASP A 90 0.09 -5.00 -8.81
N GLU A 91 1.01 -4.38 -9.52
CA GLU A 91 1.53 -4.89 -10.79
C GLU A 91 2.98 -5.37 -10.69
N CYS A 92 3.31 -6.37 -11.50
CA CYS A 92 4.68 -6.84 -11.71
C CYS A 92 5.20 -6.45 -13.11
N ALA A 93 5.68 -5.23 -13.23
CA ALA A 93 6.18 -4.63 -14.47
C ALA A 93 7.71 -4.55 -14.52
N ALA A 94 8.37 -5.68 -14.17
CA ALA A 94 9.80 -5.75 -13.88
C ALA A 94 10.69 -5.29 -15.05
N ASP A 95 10.31 -5.58 -16.29
CA ASP A 95 11.10 -5.32 -17.50
C ASP A 95 10.55 -4.17 -18.36
N ILE A 96 9.69 -3.34 -17.79
CA ILE A 96 9.33 -2.05 -18.38
C ILE A 96 10.49 -1.07 -18.14
N THR A 97 11.16 -0.70 -19.22
CA THR A 97 12.38 0.14 -19.20
C THR A 97 12.22 1.45 -19.97
N ASP A 98 11.02 1.71 -20.50
CA ASP A 98 10.71 3.00 -21.15
C ASP A 98 10.64 4.10 -20.10
N GLN A 99 11.69 4.92 -20.05
CA GLN A 99 11.84 5.97 -19.06
C GLN A 99 10.76 7.03 -19.15
N ALA A 100 10.27 7.35 -20.35
CA ALA A 100 9.20 8.33 -20.53
C ALA A 100 7.87 7.80 -19.98
N TYR A 101 7.57 6.52 -20.22
CA TYR A 101 6.42 5.85 -19.65
C TYR A 101 6.47 5.82 -18.11
N VAL A 102 7.62 5.43 -17.56
CA VAL A 102 7.80 5.40 -16.08
C VAL A 102 7.74 6.81 -15.49
N ALA A 103 8.29 7.80 -16.18
CA ALA A 103 8.22 9.20 -15.75
C ALA A 103 6.76 9.70 -15.65
N ASN A 104 5.86 9.29 -16.54
CA ASN A 104 4.43 9.62 -16.42
C ASN A 104 3.85 9.08 -15.11
N ILE A 105 4.20 7.84 -14.73
CA ILE A 105 3.72 7.22 -13.48
C ILE A 105 4.27 8.00 -12.28
N VAL A 106 5.58 8.13 -12.20
CA VAL A 106 6.28 8.75 -11.07
C VAL A 106 5.90 10.22 -10.90
N ASN A 107 5.74 10.97 -12.01
CA ASN A 107 5.39 12.39 -11.96
C ASN A 107 3.98 12.63 -11.40
N ALA A 108 3.01 11.74 -11.62
CA ALA A 108 1.70 11.85 -10.98
C ALA A 108 1.83 11.84 -9.46
N HIS A 109 2.64 10.92 -8.92
CA HIS A 109 2.91 10.83 -7.48
C HIS A 109 3.73 12.01 -6.98
N LYS A 110 4.76 12.43 -7.72
CA LYS A 110 5.54 13.64 -7.40
C LYS A 110 4.67 14.90 -7.31
N ASN A 111 3.60 14.93 -8.09
CA ASN A 111 2.64 16.03 -8.16
C ASN A 111 1.45 15.90 -7.20
N GLY A 112 1.46 14.93 -6.28
CA GLY A 112 0.54 14.86 -5.17
C GLY A 112 -0.51 13.74 -5.25
N LEU A 113 -0.44 12.80 -6.19
CA LEU A 113 -1.29 11.62 -6.22
C LEU A 113 -0.75 10.56 -5.25
N PRO A 114 -1.43 10.24 -4.13
CA PRO A 114 -0.96 9.25 -3.17
C PRO A 114 -0.95 7.83 -3.73
N ALA A 115 -0.06 6.98 -3.19
CA ALA A 115 0.03 5.58 -3.59
C ALA A 115 0.10 4.60 -2.41
N VAL A 116 -0.43 3.41 -2.65
CA VAL A 116 -0.24 2.20 -1.86
C VAL A 116 0.40 1.17 -2.79
N ASN A 117 1.60 0.72 -2.48
CA ASN A 117 2.34 -0.21 -3.33
C ASN A 117 2.39 -1.57 -2.65
N LEU A 118 2.00 -2.61 -3.37
CA LEU A 118 1.86 -3.96 -2.86
C LEU A 118 2.84 -4.91 -3.54
N HIS A 119 3.50 -5.72 -2.74
CA HIS A 119 4.32 -6.86 -3.12
C HIS A 119 5.21 -6.62 -4.37
N CYS A 120 4.84 -7.16 -5.52
CA CYS A 120 5.67 -7.11 -6.74
C CYS A 120 5.83 -5.71 -7.35
N ALA A 121 5.00 -4.74 -6.95
CA ALA A 121 5.21 -3.35 -7.32
C ALA A 121 6.61 -2.84 -6.90
N MET A 122 7.19 -3.44 -5.83
CA MET A 122 8.58 -3.15 -5.41
C MET A 122 9.62 -3.49 -6.47
N HIS A 123 9.32 -4.44 -7.35
CA HIS A 123 10.23 -4.94 -8.40
C HIS A 123 9.85 -4.45 -9.80
N SER A 124 8.92 -3.51 -9.92
CA SER A 124 8.48 -2.93 -11.19
C SER A 124 9.40 -1.81 -11.67
N TYR A 125 9.32 -1.47 -12.95
CA TYR A 125 9.91 -0.27 -13.57
C TYR A 125 11.40 -0.10 -13.32
N ARG A 126 12.17 -1.15 -13.52
CA ARG A 126 13.61 -1.20 -13.22
C ARG A 126 14.45 -1.41 -14.48
N TRP A 127 15.53 -0.65 -14.59
CA TRP A 127 16.51 -0.76 -15.68
C TRP A 127 17.94 -0.50 -15.19
N GLY A 128 18.90 -0.60 -16.12
CA GLY A 128 20.32 -0.41 -15.81
C GLY A 128 20.82 -1.42 -14.76
N ASN A 129 21.73 -0.99 -13.92
CA ASN A 129 22.29 -1.84 -12.86
C ASN A 129 21.45 -1.81 -11.58
N TYR A 130 20.17 -2.13 -11.70
CA TYR A 130 19.22 -2.11 -10.59
C TYR A 130 19.52 -3.12 -9.46
N ARG A 131 20.48 -4.04 -9.68
CA ARG A 131 20.87 -5.04 -8.66
C ARG A 131 21.84 -4.48 -7.62
N THR A 132 22.46 -3.34 -7.88
CA THR A 132 23.29 -2.61 -6.93
C THR A 132 22.51 -1.46 -6.30
N ALA A 133 22.96 -1.01 -5.12
CA ALA A 133 22.34 0.12 -4.44
C ALA A 133 22.33 1.37 -5.34
N VAL A 134 21.13 1.91 -5.59
CA VAL A 134 20.95 3.17 -6.31
C VAL A 134 21.21 4.36 -5.37
N LYS A 135 21.60 5.48 -5.94
CA LYS A 135 21.67 6.76 -5.22
C LYS A 135 20.52 7.64 -5.66
N ALA A 136 20.05 8.50 -4.78
CA ALA A 136 19.06 9.51 -5.14
C ALA A 136 19.57 10.37 -6.30
N GLY A 137 18.75 10.54 -7.34
CA GLY A 137 19.07 11.24 -8.57
C GLY A 137 19.71 10.39 -9.67
N ASP A 138 20.01 9.10 -9.42
CA ASP A 138 20.43 8.18 -10.48
C ASP A 138 19.26 7.98 -11.47
N ASP A 139 19.56 7.80 -12.76
CA ASP A 139 18.53 7.61 -13.80
C ASP A 139 17.57 6.45 -13.48
N ASN A 140 18.08 5.37 -12.92
CA ASN A 140 17.31 4.17 -12.56
C ASN A 140 16.76 4.19 -11.13
N ALA A 141 16.82 5.33 -10.43
CA ALA A 141 16.37 5.44 -9.04
C ALA A 141 14.92 5.92 -8.89
N SER A 142 14.34 6.52 -9.92
CA SER A 142 13.09 7.30 -9.80
C SER A 142 11.93 6.53 -9.17
N TRP A 143 11.76 5.25 -9.51
CA TRP A 143 10.74 4.38 -8.91
C TRP A 143 11.06 4.07 -7.43
N TYR A 144 12.33 3.76 -7.14
CA TYR A 144 12.79 3.50 -5.77
C TYR A 144 12.75 4.75 -4.88
N GLU A 145 12.97 5.93 -5.44
CA GLU A 145 12.79 7.19 -4.72
C GLU A 145 11.31 7.40 -4.34
N MET A 146 10.38 7.09 -5.23
CA MET A 146 8.96 7.15 -4.94
C MET A 146 8.60 6.13 -3.85
N LEU A 147 9.09 4.90 -3.93
CA LEU A 147 8.90 3.89 -2.90
C LEU A 147 9.59 4.26 -1.57
N GLY A 148 10.74 4.95 -1.62
CA GLY A 148 11.61 5.25 -0.48
C GLY A 148 12.56 4.12 -0.09
N LEU A 149 12.49 2.96 -0.77
CA LEU A 149 13.31 1.78 -0.52
C LEU A 149 13.51 1.00 -1.82
N GLN A 150 14.71 0.43 -1.98
CA GLN A 150 15.05 -0.45 -3.09
C GLN A 150 15.04 -1.91 -2.65
N SER A 151 14.25 -2.73 -3.34
CA SER A 151 14.31 -4.20 -3.30
C SER A 151 14.58 -4.73 -4.71
N THR A 152 15.28 -5.87 -4.82
CA THR A 152 15.67 -6.44 -6.12
C THR A 152 15.46 -7.94 -6.22
N GLY A 153 15.06 -8.57 -5.14
CA GLY A 153 14.87 -10.02 -5.06
C GLY A 153 14.31 -10.43 -3.71
N HIS A 154 14.07 -11.71 -3.56
CA HIS A 154 13.46 -12.29 -2.37
C HIS A 154 14.08 -13.64 -2.01
N GLY A 155 13.84 -14.09 -0.78
CA GLY A 155 14.16 -15.43 -0.30
C GLY A 155 13.16 -16.49 -0.77
N PRO A 156 13.25 -17.73 -0.23
CA PRO A 156 12.28 -18.77 -0.50
C PRO A 156 10.92 -18.43 0.11
N GLN A 157 9.88 -19.09 -0.39
CA GLN A 157 8.53 -18.97 0.19
C GLN A 157 8.45 -19.74 1.51
N GLN A 158 8.47 -19.04 2.61
CA GLN A 158 8.34 -19.52 3.98
C GLN A 158 7.47 -18.54 4.77
N PRO A 159 6.85 -18.96 5.89
CA PRO A 159 6.12 -18.02 6.74
C PRO A 159 7.01 -16.86 7.19
N ILE A 160 6.44 -15.66 7.24
CA ILE A 160 7.09 -14.45 7.74
C ILE A 160 6.41 -14.03 9.04
N ALA A 161 7.16 -13.96 10.13
CA ALA A 161 6.71 -13.35 11.37
C ALA A 161 6.83 -11.83 11.24
N ILE A 162 5.69 -11.17 11.17
CA ILE A 162 5.59 -9.70 11.02
C ILE A 162 5.49 -9.07 12.41
N THR A 163 6.37 -8.10 12.67
CA THR A 163 6.36 -7.27 13.88
C THR A 163 6.15 -5.81 13.50
N PHE A 164 5.10 -5.18 14.02
CA PHE A 164 4.87 -3.75 13.87
C PHE A 164 5.81 -2.98 14.82
N THR A 165 6.81 -2.33 14.25
CA THR A 165 7.88 -1.64 15.00
C THR A 165 7.52 -0.20 15.35
N ASP A 166 6.71 0.48 14.52
CA ASP A 166 6.12 1.77 14.85
C ASP A 166 4.61 1.59 15.14
N LYS A 167 4.29 1.37 16.41
CA LYS A 167 2.90 1.21 16.89
C LYS A 167 2.19 2.54 17.13
N SER A 168 2.88 3.66 16.97
CA SER A 168 2.32 5.01 17.09
C SER A 168 1.83 5.58 15.77
N HIS A 169 2.31 5.03 14.64
CA HIS A 169 1.87 5.49 13.33
C HIS A 169 0.40 5.10 13.07
N PRO A 170 -0.45 5.99 12.51
CA PRO A 170 -1.89 5.73 12.32
C PRO A 170 -2.20 4.42 11.61
N VAL A 171 -1.39 4.05 10.60
CA VAL A 171 -1.60 2.81 9.83
C VAL A 171 -1.47 1.56 10.69
N THR A 172 -0.57 1.57 11.67
CA THR A 172 -0.20 0.39 12.47
C THR A 172 -0.70 0.42 13.92
N THR A 173 -1.21 1.57 14.39
CA THR A 173 -1.78 1.71 15.73
C THR A 173 -2.87 0.67 15.97
N GLY A 174 -2.70 -0.12 17.05
CA GLY A 174 -3.66 -1.16 17.44
C GLY A 174 -3.65 -2.43 16.58
N LEU A 175 -2.79 -2.53 15.55
CA LEU A 175 -2.58 -3.78 14.84
C LEU A 175 -1.69 -4.73 15.66
N ALA A 176 -2.06 -6.01 15.68
CA ALA A 176 -1.29 -7.06 16.34
C ALA A 176 -0.26 -7.67 15.38
N ASP A 177 0.91 -8.02 15.93
CA ASP A 177 1.91 -8.81 15.23
C ASP A 177 1.31 -10.15 14.79
N TRP A 178 1.75 -10.69 13.65
CA TRP A 178 1.20 -11.92 13.11
C TRP A 178 2.19 -12.67 12.22
N THR A 179 1.88 -13.92 11.88
CA THR A 179 2.68 -14.72 10.95
C THR A 179 1.85 -15.03 9.72
N THR A 180 2.45 -14.85 8.55
CA THR A 180 1.83 -15.14 7.25
C THR A 180 1.79 -16.65 6.99
N VAL A 181 1.04 -17.09 5.97
CA VAL A 181 1.34 -18.35 5.28
C VAL A 181 2.70 -18.22 4.58
N ASN A 182 3.08 -19.19 3.73
CA ASN A 182 4.30 -19.06 2.96
C ASN A 182 4.28 -17.79 2.10
N GLU A 183 5.28 -16.94 2.29
CA GLU A 183 5.45 -15.64 1.63
C GLU A 183 6.90 -15.43 1.21
N GLU A 184 7.15 -14.45 0.36
CA GLU A 184 8.47 -14.08 -0.12
C GLU A 184 9.00 -12.90 0.68
N LEU A 185 10.02 -13.13 1.51
CA LEU A 185 10.71 -12.04 2.19
C LEU A 185 11.62 -11.29 1.20
N TYR A 186 11.25 -10.06 0.86
CA TYR A 186 12.00 -9.22 -0.05
C TYR A 186 13.24 -8.63 0.63
N ASN A 187 14.36 -8.57 -0.12
CA ASN A 187 15.57 -7.93 0.38
C ASN A 187 15.40 -6.41 0.45
N ASN A 188 16.20 -5.77 1.31
CA ASN A 188 16.33 -4.32 1.36
C ASN A 188 17.75 -3.95 0.92
N VAL A 189 17.92 -3.64 -0.36
CA VAL A 189 19.24 -3.30 -0.93
C VAL A 189 19.69 -1.92 -0.50
N GLN A 190 18.77 -0.97 -0.52
CA GLN A 190 19.01 0.42 -0.13
C GLN A 190 17.75 1.00 0.52
N VAL A 191 17.89 1.57 1.71
CA VAL A 191 16.88 2.42 2.33
C VAL A 191 17.22 3.87 1.96
N LEU A 192 16.33 4.53 1.22
CA LEU A 192 16.50 5.92 0.79
C LEU A 192 15.85 6.87 1.81
N THR A 193 14.53 6.91 1.82
CA THR A 193 13.72 7.83 2.65
C THR A 193 12.59 7.11 3.40
N ALA A 194 12.51 5.79 3.27
CA ALA A 194 11.48 4.99 3.91
C ALA A 194 11.49 5.14 5.44
N LYS A 195 10.28 5.31 6.02
CA LYS A 195 10.05 5.26 7.47
C LYS A 195 9.43 3.90 7.79
N THR A 196 10.17 3.04 8.47
CA THR A 196 9.78 1.66 8.78
C THR A 196 8.55 1.63 9.68
N LEU A 197 7.56 0.84 9.31
CA LEU A 197 6.37 0.54 10.11
C LEU A 197 6.39 -0.89 10.65
N ALA A 198 6.88 -1.84 9.86
CA ALA A 198 6.97 -3.23 10.26
C ALA A 198 8.21 -3.91 9.68
N THR A 199 8.72 -4.87 10.42
CA THR A 199 9.77 -5.81 9.98
C THR A 199 9.22 -7.22 9.91
N GLY A 200 9.81 -8.03 9.03
CA GLY A 200 9.53 -9.45 8.89
C GLY A 200 10.75 -10.29 9.23
N ASN A 201 10.55 -11.36 9.98
CA ASN A 201 11.54 -12.41 10.21
C ASN A 201 11.11 -13.68 9.49
N GLN A 202 12.02 -14.28 8.73
CA GLN A 202 11.78 -15.53 8.02
C GLN A 202 12.83 -16.56 8.40
N LYS A 203 12.38 -17.73 8.90
CA LYS A 203 13.23 -18.88 9.15
C LYS A 203 13.35 -19.70 7.87
N ILE A 204 14.58 -19.87 7.39
CA ILE A 204 14.90 -20.60 6.18
C ILE A 204 15.46 -21.97 6.60
N PRO A 205 14.77 -23.09 6.32
CA PRO A 205 15.23 -24.42 6.72
C PRO A 205 16.49 -24.82 5.96
N GLU A 206 17.23 -25.75 6.54
CA GLU A 206 18.31 -26.43 5.85
C GLU A 206 17.82 -27.04 4.52
N LYS A 207 18.61 -26.89 3.48
CA LYS A 207 18.31 -27.43 2.15
C LYS A 207 19.49 -28.23 1.62
N LYS A 208 19.21 -29.41 1.11
CA LYS A 208 20.18 -30.24 0.39
C LYS A 208 19.86 -30.21 -1.11
N ASP A 209 20.80 -29.84 -1.92
CA ASP A 209 20.64 -29.90 -3.38
C ASP A 209 20.75 -31.31 -3.95
N LYS A 210 20.46 -31.45 -5.26
CA LYS A 210 20.54 -32.78 -5.95
C LYS A 210 21.95 -33.38 -5.98
N LYS A 211 22.98 -32.58 -5.72
CA LYS A 211 24.40 -33.01 -5.68
C LYS A 211 24.85 -33.29 -4.25
N GLY A 212 23.96 -33.20 -3.27
CA GLY A 212 24.24 -33.50 -1.87
C GLY A 212 24.87 -32.33 -1.10
N LYS A 213 25.03 -31.12 -1.71
CA LYS A 213 25.53 -29.95 -1.02
C LYS A 213 24.46 -29.41 -0.06
N VAL A 214 24.85 -29.30 1.18
CA VAL A 214 23.98 -28.74 2.24
C VAL A 214 24.13 -27.24 2.32
N THR A 215 22.99 -26.51 2.29
CA THR A 215 22.90 -25.12 2.71
C THR A 215 22.29 -25.10 4.11
N PRO A 216 23.00 -24.63 5.13
CA PRO A 216 22.50 -24.63 6.51
C PRO A 216 21.22 -23.82 6.67
N ALA A 217 20.45 -24.15 7.71
CA ALA A 217 19.34 -23.31 8.14
C ALA A 217 19.83 -21.90 8.50
N SER A 218 19.01 -20.91 8.21
CA SER A 218 19.35 -19.49 8.46
C SER A 218 18.09 -18.68 8.80
N GLU A 219 18.29 -17.45 9.21
CA GLU A 219 17.22 -16.47 9.40
C GLU A 219 17.50 -15.23 8.55
N ALA A 220 16.43 -14.65 8.02
CA ALA A 220 16.47 -13.38 7.30
C ALA A 220 15.52 -12.38 7.93
N ASN A 221 15.93 -11.12 7.97
CA ASN A 221 15.12 -10.01 8.46
C ASN A 221 15.08 -8.92 7.40
N ALA A 222 13.92 -8.30 7.22
CA ALA A 222 13.76 -7.18 6.31
C ALA A 222 12.64 -6.24 6.77
N ILE A 223 12.66 -5.00 6.28
CA ILE A 223 11.52 -4.09 6.35
C ILE A 223 10.44 -4.65 5.41
N VAL A 224 9.23 -4.84 5.92
CA VAL A 224 8.11 -5.40 5.14
C VAL A 224 6.95 -4.44 4.96
N ALA A 225 6.87 -3.37 5.76
CA ALA A 225 5.93 -2.27 5.56
C ALA A 225 6.57 -0.95 5.98
N TRP A 226 6.32 0.10 5.19
CA TRP A 226 6.88 1.43 5.44
C TRP A 226 6.05 2.53 4.79
N THR A 227 6.34 3.78 5.17
CA THR A 227 5.82 4.97 4.50
C THR A 227 6.95 5.81 3.94
N ASN A 228 6.61 6.64 2.96
CA ASN A 228 7.48 7.64 2.37
C ASN A 228 6.71 8.92 2.09
N GLU A 229 7.40 10.06 2.11
CA GLU A 229 6.89 11.35 1.64
C GLU A 229 7.64 11.73 0.37
N PHE A 230 6.97 11.69 -0.78
CA PHE A 230 7.62 11.82 -2.07
C PHE A 230 7.40 13.18 -2.73
N GLY A 231 8.49 13.72 -3.27
CA GLY A 231 8.50 14.95 -4.05
C GLY A 231 8.19 16.23 -3.24
N PRO A 232 8.09 17.37 -3.94
CA PRO A 232 7.93 18.67 -3.27
C PRO A 232 6.57 18.83 -2.55
N LYS A 233 5.57 18.03 -2.93
CA LYS A 233 4.26 18.00 -2.28
C LYS A 233 4.19 17.07 -1.09
N LYS A 234 5.28 16.37 -0.75
CA LYS A 234 5.33 15.38 0.32
C LYS A 234 4.18 14.38 0.20
N THR A 235 3.99 13.88 -1.02
CA THR A 235 2.93 12.92 -1.32
C THR A 235 3.09 11.68 -0.47
N ARG A 236 2.02 11.26 0.18
CA ARG A 236 2.02 10.09 1.05
C ARG A 236 2.05 8.81 0.23
N ILE A 237 3.08 8.02 0.45
CA ILE A 237 3.30 6.73 -0.19
C ILE A 237 3.37 5.68 0.92
N PHE A 238 2.56 4.66 0.83
CA PHE A 238 2.68 3.45 1.66
C PHE A 238 3.16 2.30 0.79
N SER A 239 3.96 1.41 1.36
CA SER A 239 4.46 0.22 0.66
C SER A 239 4.54 -0.98 1.59
N THR A 240 4.23 -2.18 1.07
CA THR A 240 4.44 -3.45 1.75
C THR A 240 4.92 -4.52 0.76
N THR A 241 5.89 -5.32 1.20
CA THR A 241 6.40 -6.47 0.42
C THR A 241 5.56 -7.73 0.60
N ILE A 242 4.58 -7.72 1.49
CA ILE A 242 3.68 -8.85 1.75
C ILE A 242 2.58 -8.87 0.71
N GLY A 243 2.13 -10.07 0.29
CA GLY A 243 1.01 -10.21 -0.67
C GLY A 243 1.27 -11.17 -1.83
N HIS A 244 2.22 -12.12 -1.69
CA HIS A 244 2.49 -13.12 -2.72
C HIS A 244 1.30 -14.08 -2.90
N ASN A 245 0.83 -14.66 -1.83
CA ASN A 245 -0.21 -15.68 -1.85
C ASN A 245 -1.61 -15.10 -1.70
N ASN A 246 -2.59 -15.65 -2.43
CA ASN A 246 -3.99 -15.29 -2.29
C ASN A 246 -4.47 -15.40 -0.83
N ALA A 247 -4.06 -16.47 -0.11
CA ALA A 247 -4.41 -16.65 1.29
C ALA A 247 -3.89 -15.53 2.21
N THR A 248 -2.78 -14.88 1.87
CA THR A 248 -2.30 -13.67 2.57
C THR A 248 -3.13 -12.46 2.18
N VAL A 249 -3.42 -12.29 0.88
CA VAL A 249 -4.20 -11.15 0.38
C VAL A 249 -5.65 -11.19 0.91
N GLU A 250 -6.21 -12.39 1.12
CA GLU A 250 -7.54 -12.62 1.70
C GLU A 250 -7.57 -12.47 3.22
N ASP A 251 -6.41 -12.49 3.91
CA ASP A 251 -6.35 -12.37 5.36
C ASP A 251 -6.88 -11.00 5.83
N ALA A 252 -7.81 -11.03 6.77
CA ALA A 252 -8.43 -9.81 7.29
C ALA A 252 -7.40 -8.81 7.82
N ARG A 253 -6.30 -9.29 8.45
CA ARG A 253 -5.21 -8.45 8.98
C ARG A 253 -4.45 -7.72 7.87
N TYR A 254 -4.23 -8.41 6.73
CA TYR A 254 -3.63 -7.80 5.55
C TYR A 254 -4.56 -6.76 4.93
N LEU A 255 -5.84 -7.09 4.77
CA LEU A 255 -6.84 -6.16 4.22
C LEU A 255 -7.08 -4.96 5.15
N ASP A 256 -6.99 -5.14 6.48
CA ASP A 256 -7.04 -4.03 7.44
C ASP A 256 -5.83 -3.10 7.27
N LEU A 257 -4.63 -3.66 7.09
CA LEU A 257 -3.42 -2.88 6.82
C LEU A 257 -3.56 -2.08 5.51
N VAL A 258 -4.02 -2.72 4.42
CA VAL A 258 -4.22 -2.07 3.11
C VAL A 258 -5.31 -1.00 3.17
N GLY A 259 -6.45 -1.27 3.82
CA GLY A 259 -7.53 -0.29 3.99
C GLY A 259 -7.07 0.95 4.77
N ARG A 260 -6.32 0.75 5.86
CA ARG A 260 -5.69 1.86 6.62
C ARG A 260 -4.66 2.61 5.79
N ALA A 261 -3.85 1.91 4.98
CA ALA A 261 -2.89 2.53 4.09
C ALA A 261 -3.58 3.44 3.06
N VAL A 262 -4.69 2.99 2.46
CA VAL A 262 -5.51 3.81 1.54
C VAL A 262 -6.03 5.06 2.24
N LEU A 263 -6.63 4.91 3.43
CA LEU A 263 -7.14 6.04 4.21
C LEU A 263 -6.03 7.02 4.61
N TRP A 264 -4.89 6.51 5.09
CA TRP A 264 -3.75 7.34 5.48
C TRP A 264 -3.18 8.11 4.30
N SER A 265 -3.01 7.44 3.17
CA SER A 265 -2.50 8.06 1.94
C SER A 265 -3.42 9.18 1.46
N ALA A 266 -4.74 8.96 1.52
CA ALA A 266 -5.75 9.97 1.21
C ALA A 266 -5.90 11.08 2.27
N GLY A 267 -5.21 11.00 3.41
CA GLY A 267 -5.39 11.96 4.52
C GLY A 267 -6.72 11.80 5.25
N LYS A 268 -7.26 10.57 5.29
CA LYS A 268 -8.55 10.21 5.90
C LYS A 268 -8.43 9.18 7.03
N LEU A 269 -7.25 9.06 7.62
CA LEU A 269 -6.98 8.24 8.81
C LEU A 269 -6.52 9.15 9.94
N GLU A 270 -7.20 9.08 11.07
CA GLU A 270 -6.89 9.84 12.28
C GLU A 270 -5.65 9.27 13.01
N ALA A 271 -5.07 10.05 13.90
CA ALA A 271 -3.87 9.67 14.64
C ALA A 271 -4.06 8.38 15.48
N ASP A 272 -5.27 8.08 15.93
CA ASP A 272 -5.61 6.87 16.67
C ASP A 272 -5.90 5.64 15.78
N GLY A 273 -5.66 5.75 14.48
CA GLY A 273 -5.86 4.70 13.49
C GLY A 273 -7.32 4.47 13.07
N LYS A 274 -8.23 5.35 13.46
CA LYS A 274 -9.63 5.31 13.00
C LYS A 274 -9.82 6.09 11.72
N PRO A 275 -10.73 5.66 10.85
CA PRO A 275 -11.13 6.46 9.69
C PRO A 275 -11.70 7.81 10.13
N SER A 276 -11.37 8.88 9.41
CA SER A 276 -12.07 10.17 9.56
C SER A 276 -13.56 9.99 9.28
N ALA A 277 -14.38 10.85 9.89
CA ALA A 277 -15.85 10.75 9.82
C ALA A 277 -16.35 10.62 8.37
N GLY A 278 -17.13 9.59 8.10
CA GLY A 278 -17.72 9.29 6.79
C GLY A 278 -16.80 8.54 5.81
N PHE A 279 -15.56 8.18 6.19
CA PHE A 279 -14.63 7.45 5.33
C PHE A 279 -14.37 5.98 5.74
N GLY A 280 -14.85 5.55 6.91
CA GLY A 280 -14.89 4.13 7.30
C GLY A 280 -16.23 3.48 6.99
N LYS A 281 -16.22 2.16 6.93
CA LYS A 281 -17.42 1.29 6.87
C LYS A 281 -17.43 0.32 8.03
#